data_604d01ba766132f4611d2fe176e607d0
#
_entry.id   604d01ba766132f4611d2fe176e607d0
#
_cell.length_a   1.000
_cell.length_b   1.000
_cell.length_c   1.000
_cell.angle_alpha   90.00
_cell.angle_beta   90.00
_cell.angle_gamma   90.00
#
_symmetry.space_group_name_H-M   'P 1'
#
loop_
_entity.id
_entity.type
_entity.pdbx_description
1 polymer ?
#
loop_
_entity_poly.entity_id
_entity_poly.type
_entity_poly.pdbx_seq_one_letter_code
_entity_poly.pdbx_strand_id
1 'polypeptide(L)'
;ILFDREAKVVALAQQPFAQIYPQPGWVEHAPMALWETQLGVAREALAKAGVHAGQVAAIGLTNQRETTLVWERATGKPLGNAIVWQCRRTAGL
;
A
#
# COMPACT_ATOMS: atom_id res chain seq x y z
N ILE A 1 -10.13 -2.56 -5.13
CA ILE A 1 -11.28 -2.93 -5.99
C ILE A 1 -11.95 -4.15 -5.37
N LEU A 2 -13.27 -4.13 -5.29
CA LEU A 2 -14.09 -5.26 -4.88
C LEU A 2 -14.72 -5.88 -6.14
N PHE A 3 -14.60 -7.20 -6.28
CA PHE A 3 -15.18 -7.96 -7.38
C PHE A 3 -16.24 -8.94 -6.86
N ASP A 4 -17.22 -9.25 -7.68
CA ASP A 4 -18.14 -10.37 -7.46
C ASP A 4 -17.53 -11.70 -7.96
N ARG A 5 -18.33 -12.78 -7.89
CA ARG A 5 -17.91 -14.13 -8.33
C ARG A 5 -17.69 -14.22 -9.85
N GLU A 6 -18.32 -13.35 -10.61
CA GLU A 6 -18.23 -13.24 -12.07
C GLU A 6 -17.10 -12.29 -12.51
N ALA A 7 -16.23 -11.86 -11.56
CA ALA A 7 -15.13 -10.92 -11.76
C ALA A 7 -15.58 -9.51 -12.23
N LYS A 8 -16.82 -9.13 -11.98
CA LYS A 8 -17.30 -7.77 -12.22
C LYS A 8 -16.90 -6.86 -11.06
N VAL A 9 -16.55 -5.63 -11.37
CA VAL A 9 -16.25 -4.61 -10.35
C VAL A 9 -17.55 -4.20 -9.65
N VAL A 10 -17.62 -4.45 -8.35
CA VAL A 10 -18.74 -4.05 -7.48
C VAL A 10 -18.49 -2.67 -6.89
N ALA A 11 -17.26 -2.40 -6.44
CA ALA A 11 -16.86 -1.11 -5.91
C ALA A 11 -15.37 -0.86 -6.11
N LEU A 12 -15.02 0.42 -6.18
CA LEU A 12 -13.65 0.89 -6.26
C LEU A 12 -13.45 2.06 -5.26
N ALA A 13 -12.35 2.01 -4.54
CA ALA A 13 -11.84 3.12 -3.75
C ALA A 13 -10.35 3.30 -4.01
N GLN A 14 -9.92 4.55 -4.00
CA GLN A 14 -8.55 4.93 -4.33
C GLN A 14 -8.17 6.17 -3.51
N GLN A 15 -6.96 6.17 -2.98
CA GLN A 15 -6.43 7.30 -2.23
C GLN A 15 -4.94 7.48 -2.57
N PRO A 16 -4.52 8.68 -2.96
CA PRO A 16 -3.09 9.00 -3.09
C PRO A 16 -2.43 9.12 -1.72
N PHE A 17 -1.12 8.93 -1.68
CA PHE A 17 -0.30 9.20 -0.51
C PHE A 17 0.95 10.00 -0.91
N ALA A 18 1.54 10.73 0.06
CA ALA A 18 2.66 11.60 -0.18
C ALA A 18 3.95 10.83 -0.52
N GLN A 19 4.68 11.33 -1.52
CA GLN A 19 6.04 10.93 -1.81
C GLN A 19 6.99 11.73 -0.90
N ILE A 20 8.08 11.11 -0.46
CA ILE A 20 9.11 11.75 0.38
C ILE A 20 10.40 11.83 -0.43
N TYR A 21 10.97 13.02 -0.51
CA TYR A 21 12.21 13.31 -1.24
C TYR A 21 13.28 13.86 -0.29
N PRO A 22 14.01 12.99 0.45
CA PRO A 22 14.96 13.45 1.46
C PRO A 22 16.16 14.22 0.87
N GLN A 23 16.55 13.86 -0.34
CA GLN A 23 17.65 14.47 -1.09
C GLN A 23 17.39 14.37 -2.61
N PRO A 24 18.07 15.14 -3.46
CA PRO A 24 17.96 14.99 -4.91
C PRO A 24 18.20 13.56 -5.36
N GLY A 25 17.27 13.02 -6.13
CA GLY A 25 17.31 11.64 -6.62
C GLY A 25 16.89 10.56 -5.61
N TRP A 26 16.57 10.91 -4.38
CA TRP A 26 16.05 9.98 -3.38
C TRP A 26 14.53 10.01 -3.35
N VAL A 27 13.93 8.83 -3.32
CA VAL A 27 12.47 8.69 -3.23
C VAL A 27 12.14 7.65 -2.17
N GLU A 28 11.27 8.01 -1.26
CA GLU A 28 10.84 7.16 -0.14
C GLU A 28 9.33 7.27 0.08
N HIS A 29 8.77 6.23 0.71
CA HIS A 29 7.40 6.24 1.19
C HIS A 29 7.35 6.00 2.70
N ALA A 30 6.43 6.69 3.37
CA ALA A 30 6.14 6.42 4.78
C ALA A 30 5.39 5.07 4.92
N PRO A 31 5.93 4.07 5.64
CA PRO A 31 5.29 2.75 5.74
C PRO A 31 3.88 2.79 6.32
N MET A 32 3.67 3.62 7.33
CA MET A 32 2.35 3.74 7.96
C MET A 32 1.33 4.41 7.03
N ALA A 33 1.75 5.37 6.20
CA ALA A 33 0.86 5.95 5.20
C ALA A 33 0.40 4.91 4.16
N LEU A 34 1.30 3.99 3.74
CA LEU A 34 0.94 2.86 2.88
C LEU A 34 -0.12 1.97 3.53
N TRP A 35 0.09 1.60 4.80
CA TRP A 35 -0.84 0.76 5.54
C TRP A 35 -2.21 1.42 5.73
N GLU A 36 -2.21 2.66 6.21
CA GLU A 36 -3.43 3.41 6.53
C GLU A 36 -4.28 3.68 5.28
N THR A 37 -3.63 4.06 4.16
CA THR A 37 -4.35 4.28 2.89
C THR A 37 -4.92 2.97 2.34
N GLN A 38 -4.17 1.86 2.37
CA GLN A 38 -4.67 0.56 1.92
C GLN A 38 -5.85 0.07 2.75
N LEU A 39 -5.75 0.17 4.06
CA LEU A 39 -6.85 -0.21 4.97
C LEU A 39 -8.07 0.72 4.80
N GLY A 40 -7.82 2.01 4.62
CA GLY A 40 -8.86 3.01 4.38
C GLY A 40 -9.66 2.71 3.11
N VAL A 41 -8.98 2.51 1.98
CA VAL A 41 -9.66 2.22 0.70
C VAL A 41 -10.35 0.86 0.69
N ALA A 42 -9.83 -0.13 1.42
CA ALA A 42 -10.50 -1.41 1.57
C ALA A 42 -11.84 -1.24 2.30
N ARG A 43 -11.85 -0.52 3.43
CA ARG A 43 -13.08 -0.21 4.19
C ARG A 43 -14.06 0.63 3.37
N GLU A 44 -13.57 1.62 2.65
CA GLU A 44 -14.40 2.45 1.79
C GLU A 44 -15.06 1.65 0.66
N ALA A 45 -14.33 0.75 0.01
CA ALA A 45 -14.87 -0.11 -1.03
C ALA A 45 -16.00 -1.02 -0.50
N LEU A 46 -15.81 -1.60 0.69
CA LEU A 46 -16.85 -2.41 1.35
C LEU A 46 -18.08 -1.57 1.68
N ALA A 47 -17.90 -0.37 2.23
CA ALA A 47 -18.99 0.53 2.56
C ALA A 47 -19.78 0.97 1.32
N LYS A 48 -19.08 1.33 0.23
CA LYS A 48 -19.71 1.67 -1.07
C LYS A 48 -20.56 0.55 -1.65
N ALA A 49 -20.12 -0.70 -1.46
CA ALA A 49 -20.84 -1.88 -1.92
C ALA A 49 -21.94 -2.36 -0.97
N GLY A 50 -22.02 -1.84 0.25
CA GLY A 50 -22.91 -2.35 1.29
C GLY A 50 -22.54 -3.78 1.74
N VAL A 51 -21.26 -4.16 1.65
CA VAL A 51 -20.75 -5.50 1.94
C VAL A 51 -20.03 -5.52 3.27
N HIS A 52 -20.29 -6.54 4.09
CA HIS A 52 -19.55 -6.78 5.33
C HIS A 52 -18.28 -7.60 5.08
N ALA A 53 -17.24 -7.37 5.87
CA ALA A 53 -15.96 -8.07 5.74
C ALA A 53 -16.09 -9.61 5.76
N GLY A 54 -17.05 -10.15 6.53
CA GLY A 54 -17.34 -11.58 6.58
C GLY A 54 -17.90 -12.19 5.27
N GLN A 55 -18.30 -11.36 4.33
CA GLN A 55 -18.78 -11.80 3.00
C GLN A 55 -17.65 -11.85 1.97
N VAL A 56 -16.44 -11.36 2.32
CA VAL A 56 -15.27 -11.40 1.44
C VAL A 56 -14.64 -12.78 1.49
N ALA A 57 -14.64 -13.47 0.37
CA ALA A 57 -14.13 -14.84 0.27
C ALA A 57 -12.59 -14.90 0.25
N ALA A 58 -11.94 -13.91 -0.35
CA ALA A 58 -10.49 -13.87 -0.47
C ALA A 58 -9.99 -12.43 -0.70
N ILE A 59 -8.70 -12.23 -0.43
CA ILE A 59 -7.99 -10.98 -0.72
C ILE A 59 -6.82 -11.31 -1.65
N GLY A 60 -6.78 -10.66 -2.80
CA GLY A 60 -5.64 -10.68 -3.70
C GLY A 60 -4.73 -9.50 -3.43
N LEU A 61 -3.43 -9.75 -3.32
CA LEU A 61 -2.42 -8.72 -3.10
C LEU A 61 -1.45 -8.68 -4.28
N THR A 62 -1.15 -7.47 -4.73
CA THR A 62 -0.01 -7.22 -5.60
C THR A 62 0.95 -6.25 -4.90
N ASN A 63 2.24 -6.54 -4.96
CA ASN A 63 3.23 -5.73 -4.30
C ASN A 63 3.72 -4.59 -5.20
N GLN A 64 4.35 -3.60 -4.58
CA GLN A 64 5.22 -2.66 -5.27
C GLN A 64 6.62 -3.26 -5.33
N ARG A 65 7.03 -3.74 -6.51
CA ARG A 65 8.34 -4.35 -6.71
C ARG A 65 9.48 -3.37 -6.41
N GLU A 66 10.67 -3.90 -6.11
CA GLU A 66 11.89 -3.13 -5.88
C GLU A 66 11.72 -2.06 -4.78
N THR A 67 10.89 -2.38 -3.78
CA THR A 67 10.68 -1.56 -2.61
C THR A 67 11.26 -2.27 -1.39
N THR A 68 12.16 -1.60 -0.68
CA THR A 68 12.82 -2.15 0.50
C THR A 68 12.29 -1.48 1.76
N LEU A 69 11.82 -2.28 2.69
CA LEU A 69 11.40 -1.85 4.01
C LEU A 69 12.05 -2.75 5.08
N VAL A 70 12.59 -2.12 6.13
CA VAL A 70 13.14 -2.81 7.29
C VAL A 70 12.34 -2.43 8.53
N TRP A 71 12.01 -3.44 9.35
CA TRP A 71 11.25 -3.25 10.58
C TRP A 71 11.77 -4.11 11.72
N GLU A 72 11.49 -3.70 12.93
CA GLU A 72 11.81 -4.48 14.12
C GLU A 72 10.90 -5.71 14.22
N ARG A 73 11.48 -6.89 14.28
CA ARG A 73 10.73 -8.15 14.26
C ARG A 73 9.77 -8.29 15.42
N ALA A 74 10.18 -7.84 16.61
CA ALA A 74 9.40 -8.03 17.84
C ALA A 74 8.13 -7.16 17.88
N THR A 75 8.19 -5.95 17.32
CA THR A 75 7.13 -4.95 17.42
C THR A 75 6.43 -4.67 16.10
N GLY A 76 7.02 -5.04 14.97
CA GLY A 76 6.57 -4.65 13.64
C GLY A 76 6.85 -3.18 13.30
N LYS A 77 7.55 -2.43 14.18
CA LYS A 77 7.82 -1.01 13.98
C LYS A 77 8.83 -0.80 12.84
N PRO A 78 8.50 0.00 11.81
CA PRO A 78 9.46 0.36 10.78
C PRO A 78 10.67 1.10 11.36
N LEU A 79 11.86 0.74 10.89
CA LEU A 79 13.10 1.40 11.29
C LEU A 79 13.42 2.66 10.46
N GLY A 80 12.66 2.88 9.40
CA GLY A 80 12.78 4.03 8.51
C GLY A 80 11.73 3.99 7.42
N ASN A 81 11.80 4.92 6.49
CA ASN A 81 10.94 4.92 5.32
C ASN A 81 11.25 3.76 4.36
N ALA A 82 10.27 3.35 3.59
CA ALA A 82 10.46 2.41 2.50
C ALA A 82 11.24 3.08 1.36
N ILE A 83 12.34 2.49 0.95
CA ILE A 83 13.12 2.92 -0.23
C ILE A 83 12.46 2.30 -1.46
N VAL A 84 12.05 3.12 -2.41
CA VAL A 84 11.24 2.67 -3.56
C VAL A 84 12.06 2.60 -4.85
N TRP A 85 11.53 1.91 -5.84
CA TRP A 85 12.18 1.65 -7.13
C TRP A 85 12.64 2.91 -7.90
N GLN A 86 12.00 4.03 -7.68
CA GLN A 86 12.34 5.33 -8.28
C GLN A 86 13.61 5.95 -7.68
N CYS A 87 14.03 5.45 -6.50
CA CYS A 87 15.15 6.03 -5.77
C CYS A 87 16.48 5.77 -6.50
N ARG A 88 17.26 6.82 -6.69
CA ARG A 88 18.56 6.80 -7.39
C ARG A 88 19.76 6.82 -6.46
N ARG A 89 19.58 6.58 -5.15
CA ARG A 89 20.69 6.66 -4.16
C ARG A 89 21.87 5.72 -4.44
N THR A 90 21.64 4.65 -5.19
CA THR A 90 22.66 3.66 -5.55
C THR A 90 23.18 3.82 -6.99
N ALA A 91 22.77 4.84 -7.71
CA ALA A 91 23.14 5.01 -9.12
C ALA A 91 24.66 5.26 -9.35
N GLY A 92 25.41 5.56 -8.31
CA GLY A 92 26.87 5.77 -8.36
C GLY A 92 27.71 4.60 -7.83
N LEU A 93 27.06 3.45 -7.51
CA LEU A 93 27.74 2.25 -7.01
C LEU A 93 28.09 1.27 -8.19
#